data_d5389e54cec79a2b992e6f4ad936d3b0
#
_entry.id   d5389e54cec79a2b992e6f4ad936d3b0
#
_cell.length_a   1.000
_cell.length_b   1.000
_cell.length_c   1.000
_cell.angle_alpha   90.00
_cell.angle_beta   90.00
_cell.angle_gamma   90.00
#
_symmetry.space_group_name_H-M   'P 1'
#
loop_
_entity.id
_entity.type
_entity.pdbx_description
1 polymer ?
#
loop_
_entity_poly.entity_id
_entity_poly.type
_entity_poly.pdbx_seq_one_letter_code
_entity_poly.pdbx_strand_id
1 'polypeptide(L)'
;MKSRSELTPSVTSKRADQYLVTIWYNDVRYRYTSGRDIGLDLRPNYFSINERLAKAKLLCTAFQIEITKGWRPTVKESKPVHTTPTLLEVTKNALERKLGMEYSNSYKRDLKRVYRLWSSFIHLNNLTTQTIKELEIELIRRFIFSLNVSSKSMLNIKLNMSALLKEESESYGVHLNFSKIRLPRLTQQLHKPFKDVKAVLNEMRAFNENLYLCGLITYSLLLRPHREIRCLRFSDFNTDCTVLSLSGDRVKSKRNRILPVPQIVRDEIQRRADKAVGLDVNLFSLENKEYQEDYFKGLWTKFKRQSATIQPEQTLYSLRHSAAHNVFTKTGSLSTLQQVMGHANQQVSLVYLRALEMPQIDLKDLPEL
;
A
#
# COMPACT_ATOMS: atom_id res chain seq x y z
N MET A 1 27.95 -50.13 -23.28
CA MET A 1 28.02 -48.79 -23.89
C MET A 1 29.39 -48.22 -23.60
N LYS A 2 30.23 -47.93 -24.60
CA LYS A 2 31.55 -47.34 -24.41
C LYS A 2 31.36 -45.87 -23.98
N SER A 3 31.83 -45.49 -22.80
CA SER A 3 31.87 -44.10 -22.38
C SER A 3 32.79 -43.32 -23.33
N ARG A 4 32.27 -42.34 -24.02
CA ARG A 4 33.05 -41.39 -24.83
C ARG A 4 33.73 -40.38 -23.90
N SER A 5 34.85 -40.76 -23.30
CA SER A 5 35.64 -39.89 -22.43
C SER A 5 36.79 -39.16 -23.14
N GLU A 6 36.79 -39.12 -24.48
CA GLU A 6 37.82 -38.41 -25.23
C GLU A 6 37.44 -36.94 -25.45
N LEU A 7 38.13 -36.07 -24.69
CA LEU A 7 38.14 -34.61 -24.85
C LEU A 7 38.87 -34.21 -26.16
N THR A 8 38.39 -34.74 -27.32
CA THR A 8 38.99 -34.46 -28.60
C THR A 8 38.10 -33.52 -29.37
N PRO A 9 38.52 -32.25 -29.65
CA PRO A 9 37.75 -31.33 -30.48
C PRO A 9 37.72 -31.80 -31.93
N SER A 10 36.60 -31.68 -32.58
CA SER A 10 36.38 -32.01 -33.96
C SER A 10 35.64 -30.89 -34.70
N VAL A 11 36.01 -30.67 -35.95
CA VAL A 11 35.26 -29.73 -36.82
C VAL A 11 34.02 -30.42 -37.36
N THR A 12 32.86 -29.81 -37.14
CA THR A 12 31.58 -30.29 -37.67
C THR A 12 30.90 -29.21 -38.49
N SER A 13 30.18 -29.61 -39.53
CA SER A 13 29.37 -28.70 -40.32
C SER A 13 27.95 -28.61 -39.75
N LYS A 14 27.39 -27.40 -39.69
CA LYS A 14 26.01 -27.15 -39.27
C LYS A 14 25.07 -26.99 -40.48
N ARG A 15 25.61 -26.39 -41.56
CA ARG A 15 25.01 -26.21 -42.91
C ARG A 15 26.17 -26.22 -43.90
N ALA A 16 25.89 -26.26 -45.23
CA ALA A 16 26.90 -26.42 -46.26
C ALA A 16 28.15 -25.51 -46.10
N ASP A 17 27.99 -24.29 -45.53
CA ASP A 17 29.06 -23.29 -45.43
C ASP A 17 29.33 -22.78 -44.04
N GLN A 18 28.81 -23.46 -42.97
CA GLN A 18 29.02 -23.06 -41.56
C GLN A 18 29.69 -24.17 -40.77
N TYR A 19 30.84 -23.83 -40.20
CA TYR A 19 31.65 -24.77 -39.39
C TYR A 19 31.60 -24.38 -37.91
N LEU A 20 31.74 -25.42 -37.05
CA LEU A 20 31.84 -25.28 -35.60
C LEU A 20 32.77 -26.35 -35.06
N VAL A 21 33.37 -26.07 -33.91
CA VAL A 21 34.19 -27.08 -33.16
C VAL A 21 33.24 -27.73 -32.17
N THR A 22 33.20 -29.07 -32.23
CA THR A 22 32.45 -29.91 -31.27
C THR A 22 33.42 -30.60 -30.31
N ILE A 23 33.13 -30.56 -29.04
CA ILE A 23 33.88 -31.21 -27.98
C ILE A 23 32.88 -32.01 -27.11
N TRP A 24 33.22 -33.28 -26.86
CA TRP A 24 32.45 -34.07 -25.90
C TRP A 24 33.19 -34.12 -24.59
N TYR A 25 32.49 -33.82 -23.49
CA TYR A 25 33.03 -33.85 -22.14
C TYR A 25 31.95 -34.29 -21.15
N ASN A 26 32.21 -35.34 -20.35
CA ASN A 26 31.25 -35.93 -19.42
C ASN A 26 29.89 -36.23 -20.06
N ASP A 27 29.90 -36.88 -21.22
CA ASP A 27 28.72 -37.23 -22.03
C ASP A 27 27.90 -36.06 -22.52
N VAL A 28 28.38 -34.80 -22.34
CA VAL A 28 27.75 -33.57 -22.84
C VAL A 28 28.47 -33.10 -24.09
N ARG A 29 27.66 -32.70 -25.08
CA ARG A 29 28.15 -32.16 -26.35
C ARG A 29 28.24 -30.64 -26.35
N TYR A 30 29.45 -30.09 -26.38
CA TYR A 30 29.73 -28.66 -26.49
C TYR A 30 29.98 -28.25 -27.94
N ARG A 31 29.49 -27.08 -28.38
CA ARG A 31 29.64 -26.57 -29.73
C ARG A 31 30.12 -25.12 -29.69
N TYR A 32 31.27 -24.86 -30.35
CA TYR A 32 31.91 -23.56 -30.36
C TYR A 32 31.98 -23.03 -31.81
N THR A 33 31.49 -21.80 -32.03
CA THR A 33 31.56 -21.06 -33.31
C THR A 33 32.68 -20.02 -33.27
N SER A 34 33.32 -19.80 -32.15
CA SER A 34 34.43 -18.86 -31.94
C SER A 34 35.38 -19.36 -30.82
N GLY A 35 36.58 -18.78 -30.80
CA GLY A 35 37.59 -19.06 -29.74
C GLY A 35 37.45 -18.24 -28.47
N ARG A 36 36.39 -17.48 -28.27
CA ARG A 36 36.26 -16.60 -27.13
C ARG A 36 36.37 -17.28 -25.78
N ASP A 37 35.88 -18.52 -25.68
CA ASP A 37 35.91 -19.28 -24.42
C ASP A 37 37.33 -19.72 -24.04
N ILE A 38 38.30 -19.64 -24.96
CA ILE A 38 39.73 -19.87 -24.76
C ILE A 38 40.58 -18.61 -24.93
N GLY A 39 39.95 -17.42 -24.87
CA GLY A 39 40.64 -16.14 -25.01
C GLY A 39 41.10 -15.77 -26.44
N LEU A 40 40.66 -16.52 -27.47
CA LEU A 40 41.06 -16.33 -28.87
C LEU A 40 39.94 -15.65 -29.65
N ASP A 41 40.21 -14.47 -30.25
CA ASP A 41 39.23 -13.82 -31.17
C ASP A 41 39.32 -14.37 -32.60
N LEU A 42 38.99 -15.65 -32.75
CA LEU A 42 38.89 -16.35 -34.01
C LEU A 42 37.44 -16.81 -34.22
N ARG A 43 36.82 -16.35 -35.31
CA ARG A 43 35.44 -16.66 -35.71
C ARG A 43 35.42 -17.18 -37.12
N PRO A 44 35.54 -18.48 -37.36
CA PRO A 44 35.67 -19.07 -38.71
C PRO A 44 34.63 -18.65 -39.69
N ASN A 45 33.36 -18.54 -39.24
CA ASN A 45 32.23 -18.23 -40.12
C ASN A 45 32.14 -16.75 -40.54
N TYR A 46 33.00 -15.86 -40.02
CA TYR A 46 33.12 -14.46 -40.45
C TYR A 46 34.12 -14.26 -41.59
N PHE A 47 34.88 -15.30 -41.98
CA PHE A 47 35.80 -15.28 -43.12
C PHE A 47 35.08 -15.65 -44.42
N SER A 48 35.75 -15.47 -45.54
CA SER A 48 35.26 -15.89 -46.88
C SER A 48 34.97 -17.41 -46.89
N ILE A 49 34.01 -17.85 -47.68
CA ILE A 49 33.56 -19.26 -47.72
C ILE A 49 34.72 -20.22 -47.91
N ASN A 50 35.66 -19.86 -48.76
CA ASN A 50 36.85 -20.70 -49.06
C ASN A 50 37.83 -20.83 -47.84
N GLU A 51 37.83 -19.86 -46.97
CA GLU A 51 38.71 -19.82 -45.78
C GLU A 51 38.11 -20.45 -44.51
N ARG A 52 36.77 -20.53 -44.45
CA ARG A 52 36.04 -20.95 -43.25
C ARG A 52 36.48 -22.28 -42.70
N LEU A 53 36.67 -23.27 -43.59
CA LEU A 53 37.12 -24.61 -43.17
C LEU A 53 38.55 -24.57 -42.58
N ALA A 54 39.47 -23.85 -43.21
CA ALA A 54 40.84 -23.71 -42.71
C ALA A 54 40.85 -22.99 -41.34
N LYS A 55 40.06 -21.92 -41.21
CA LYS A 55 39.92 -21.20 -39.92
C LYS A 55 39.24 -22.05 -38.84
N ALA A 56 38.27 -22.90 -39.20
CA ALA A 56 37.65 -23.84 -38.29
C ALA A 56 38.62 -24.91 -37.77
N LYS A 57 39.51 -25.39 -38.67
CA LYS A 57 40.59 -26.31 -38.27
C LYS A 57 41.60 -25.64 -37.32
N LEU A 58 41.97 -24.38 -37.57
CA LEU A 58 42.80 -23.58 -36.66
C LEU A 58 42.14 -23.43 -35.31
N LEU A 59 40.85 -23.12 -35.27
CA LEU A 59 40.10 -23.05 -34.04
C LEU A 59 40.08 -24.39 -33.27
N CYS A 60 39.91 -25.48 -34.01
CA CYS A 60 39.93 -26.82 -33.42
C CYS A 60 41.27 -27.14 -32.78
N THR A 61 42.39 -26.82 -33.45
CA THR A 61 43.75 -26.98 -32.93
C THR A 61 43.97 -26.10 -31.71
N ALA A 62 43.48 -24.86 -31.71
CA ALA A 62 43.57 -23.99 -30.55
C ALA A 62 42.84 -24.57 -29.32
N PHE A 63 41.64 -25.12 -29.48
CA PHE A 63 40.95 -25.84 -28.42
C PHE A 63 41.72 -27.06 -27.93
N GLN A 64 42.32 -27.81 -28.83
CA GLN A 64 43.17 -28.98 -28.46
C GLN A 64 44.32 -28.55 -27.55
N ILE A 65 45.03 -27.46 -27.91
CA ILE A 65 46.16 -26.95 -27.12
C ILE A 65 45.67 -26.51 -25.74
N GLU A 66 44.57 -25.78 -25.67
CA GLU A 66 44.04 -25.32 -24.35
C GLU A 66 43.52 -26.49 -23.50
N ILE A 67 42.92 -27.51 -24.11
CA ILE A 67 42.55 -28.75 -23.40
C ILE A 67 43.78 -29.45 -22.81
N THR A 68 44.89 -29.50 -23.52
CA THR A 68 46.16 -30.07 -23.06
C THR A 68 46.74 -29.28 -21.88
N LYS A 69 46.52 -27.96 -21.85
CA LYS A 69 46.89 -27.07 -20.74
C LYS A 69 45.93 -27.15 -19.52
N GLY A 70 44.88 -27.98 -19.60
CA GLY A 70 43.95 -28.19 -18.50
C GLY A 70 42.61 -27.45 -18.65
N TRP A 71 42.38 -26.69 -19.73
CA TRP A 71 41.08 -26.09 -20.00
C TRP A 71 40.00 -27.17 -20.18
N ARG A 72 38.80 -26.92 -19.66
CA ARG A 72 37.66 -27.82 -19.77
C ARG A 72 36.43 -27.03 -20.23
N PRO A 73 35.55 -27.63 -21.05
CA PRO A 73 34.25 -27.03 -21.36
C PRO A 73 33.48 -26.82 -20.07
N THR A 74 33.05 -25.59 -19.84
CA THR A 74 32.08 -25.28 -18.78
C THR A 74 30.70 -25.25 -19.38
N VAL A 75 29.71 -25.79 -18.69
CA VAL A 75 28.32 -25.56 -19.01
C VAL A 75 28.13 -24.05 -18.92
N LYS A 76 27.96 -23.36 -20.06
CA LYS A 76 27.48 -22.01 -20.00
C LYS A 76 26.11 -22.12 -19.35
N GLU A 77 25.99 -21.62 -18.13
CA GLU A 77 24.67 -21.33 -17.60
C GLU A 77 23.95 -20.61 -18.74
N SER A 78 22.90 -21.21 -19.26
CA SER A 78 22.04 -20.58 -20.25
C SER A 78 21.76 -19.21 -19.67
N LYS A 79 22.15 -18.12 -20.37
CA LYS A 79 21.63 -16.78 -19.99
C LYS A 79 20.16 -17.01 -19.69
N PRO A 80 19.67 -16.58 -18.51
CA PRO A 80 18.27 -16.81 -18.19
C PRO A 80 17.51 -16.41 -19.45
N VAL A 81 16.80 -17.34 -20.04
CA VAL A 81 15.83 -17.02 -21.08
C VAL A 81 14.98 -16.00 -20.35
N HIS A 82 14.99 -14.74 -20.79
CA HIS A 82 14.11 -13.72 -20.28
C HIS A 82 12.70 -14.18 -20.64
N THR A 83 12.21 -15.17 -19.92
CA THR A 83 10.83 -15.56 -19.95
C THR A 83 10.09 -14.36 -19.43
N THR A 84 9.19 -13.83 -20.25
CA THR A 84 8.31 -12.74 -19.80
C THR A 84 7.67 -13.19 -18.50
N PRO A 85 7.83 -12.45 -17.39
CA PRO A 85 7.34 -12.91 -16.10
C PRO A 85 5.82 -13.01 -16.09
N THR A 86 5.30 -13.88 -15.26
CA THR A 86 3.87 -14.07 -15.07
C THR A 86 3.25 -12.86 -14.35
N LEU A 87 1.93 -12.72 -14.45
CA LEU A 87 1.18 -11.68 -13.75
C LEU A 87 1.41 -11.70 -12.24
N LEU A 88 1.51 -12.89 -11.66
CA LEU A 88 1.74 -13.06 -10.22
C LEU A 88 3.15 -12.66 -9.82
N GLU A 89 4.18 -13.03 -10.59
CA GLU A 89 5.57 -12.65 -10.33
C GLU A 89 5.74 -11.14 -10.37
N VAL A 90 5.23 -10.48 -11.41
CA VAL A 90 5.30 -9.02 -11.54
C VAL A 90 4.59 -8.32 -10.38
N THR A 91 3.37 -8.77 -10.05
CA THR A 91 2.60 -8.14 -8.97
C THR A 91 3.24 -8.37 -7.61
N LYS A 92 3.86 -9.55 -7.38
CA LYS A 92 4.59 -9.88 -6.16
C LYS A 92 5.83 -8.99 -6.00
N ASN A 93 6.64 -8.87 -7.05
CA ASN A 93 7.84 -8.04 -7.05
C ASN A 93 7.50 -6.57 -6.80
N ALA A 94 6.43 -6.05 -7.42
CA ALA A 94 5.91 -4.72 -7.15
C ALA A 94 5.48 -4.53 -5.69
N LEU A 95 4.80 -5.51 -5.13
CA LEU A 95 4.40 -5.49 -3.72
C LEU A 95 5.63 -5.46 -2.81
N GLU A 96 6.59 -6.34 -3.00
CA GLU A 96 7.81 -6.43 -2.18
C GLU A 96 8.59 -5.11 -2.21
N ARG A 97 8.78 -4.52 -3.39
CA ARG A 97 9.41 -3.20 -3.55
C ARG A 97 8.68 -2.13 -2.76
N LYS A 98 7.34 -2.05 -2.85
CA LYS A 98 6.55 -1.06 -2.11
C LYS A 98 6.52 -1.32 -0.60
N LEU A 99 6.63 -2.55 -0.15
CA LEU A 99 6.74 -2.86 1.27
C LEU A 99 8.09 -2.43 1.87
N GLY A 100 9.14 -2.39 1.08
CA GLY A 100 10.46 -1.85 1.47
C GLY A 100 10.51 -0.33 1.58
N MET A 101 9.53 0.40 1.01
CA MET A 101 9.48 1.86 1.08
C MET A 101 8.87 2.36 2.40
N GLU A 102 9.12 3.64 2.73
CA GLU A 102 8.56 4.32 3.92
C GLU A 102 7.08 4.72 3.73
N TYR A 103 6.22 3.74 3.53
CA TYR A 103 4.78 3.95 3.51
C TYR A 103 4.14 3.63 4.86
N SER A 104 2.94 4.19 5.11
CA SER A 104 2.18 3.89 6.32
C SER A 104 1.81 2.40 6.40
N ASN A 105 1.77 1.85 7.62
CA ASN A 105 1.38 0.45 7.85
C ASN A 105 -0.03 0.13 7.30
N SER A 106 -0.95 1.10 7.34
CA SER A 106 -2.29 0.95 6.76
C SER A 106 -2.21 0.73 5.24
N TYR A 107 -1.46 1.57 4.53
CA TYR A 107 -1.29 1.43 3.08
C TYR A 107 -0.61 0.10 2.71
N LYS A 108 0.43 -0.29 3.46
CA LYS A 108 1.09 -1.59 3.27
C LYS A 108 0.13 -2.78 3.50
N ARG A 109 -0.78 -2.69 4.48
CA ARG A 109 -1.85 -3.69 4.70
C ARG A 109 -2.83 -3.75 3.54
N ASP A 110 -3.23 -2.60 3.00
CA ASP A 110 -4.15 -2.52 1.86
C ASP A 110 -3.54 -3.13 0.60
N LEU A 111 -2.26 -2.85 0.31
CA LEU A 111 -1.54 -3.47 -0.81
C LEU A 111 -1.45 -5.00 -0.66
N LYS A 112 -1.10 -5.51 0.54
CA LYS A 112 -1.07 -6.95 0.84
C LYS A 112 -2.45 -7.60 0.65
N ARG A 113 -3.52 -6.91 1.08
CA ARG A 113 -4.89 -7.39 0.91
C ARG A 113 -5.25 -7.50 -0.57
N VAL A 114 -4.98 -6.46 -1.35
CA VAL A 114 -5.29 -6.43 -2.79
C VAL A 114 -4.50 -7.48 -3.54
N TYR A 115 -3.21 -7.66 -3.23
CA TYR A 115 -2.40 -8.73 -3.81
C TYR A 115 -2.99 -10.12 -3.54
N ARG A 116 -3.43 -10.40 -2.30
CA ARG A 116 -4.07 -11.69 -1.96
C ARG A 116 -5.34 -11.94 -2.77
N LEU A 117 -6.20 -10.91 -2.89
CA LEU A 117 -7.43 -11.00 -3.68
C LEU A 117 -7.12 -11.24 -5.16
N TRP A 118 -6.13 -10.52 -5.71
CA TRP A 118 -5.66 -10.69 -7.08
C TRP A 118 -5.08 -12.09 -7.33
N SER A 119 -4.21 -12.56 -6.45
CA SER A 119 -3.64 -13.91 -6.54
C SER A 119 -4.73 -14.98 -6.51
N SER A 120 -5.70 -14.87 -5.61
CA SER A 120 -6.84 -15.80 -5.56
C SER A 120 -7.65 -15.78 -6.86
N PHE A 121 -7.90 -14.58 -7.43
CA PHE A 121 -8.61 -14.43 -8.69
C PHE A 121 -7.85 -15.09 -9.86
N ILE A 122 -6.55 -14.90 -9.95
CA ILE A 122 -5.68 -15.52 -10.98
C ILE A 122 -5.73 -17.06 -10.88
N HIS A 123 -5.62 -17.60 -9.67
CA HIS A 123 -5.70 -19.05 -9.46
C HIS A 123 -7.08 -19.62 -9.82
N LEU A 124 -8.16 -19.00 -9.36
CA LEU A 124 -9.54 -19.45 -9.62
C LEU A 124 -9.93 -19.42 -11.10
N ASN A 125 -9.29 -18.55 -11.89
CA ASN A 125 -9.55 -18.44 -13.33
C ASN A 125 -8.51 -19.17 -14.20
N ASN A 126 -7.61 -19.98 -13.61
CA ASN A 126 -6.54 -20.72 -14.30
C ASN A 126 -5.60 -19.82 -15.13
N LEU A 127 -5.28 -18.61 -14.63
CA LEU A 127 -4.46 -17.62 -15.31
C LEU A 127 -3.00 -17.58 -14.78
N THR A 128 -2.57 -18.60 -14.05
CA THR A 128 -1.27 -18.63 -13.35
C THR A 128 -0.06 -18.57 -14.31
N THR A 129 -0.23 -19.04 -15.54
CA THR A 129 0.80 -19.02 -16.58
C THR A 129 0.75 -17.77 -17.45
N GLN A 130 -0.30 -16.94 -17.31
CA GLN A 130 -0.45 -15.72 -18.10
C GLN A 130 0.66 -14.73 -17.79
N THR A 131 1.29 -14.23 -18.84
CA THR A 131 2.42 -13.30 -18.75
C THR A 131 1.96 -11.85 -18.67
N ILE A 132 2.86 -10.96 -18.21
CA ILE A 132 2.55 -9.52 -18.13
C ILE A 132 2.24 -8.91 -19.50
N LYS A 133 2.79 -9.42 -20.58
CA LYS A 133 2.53 -8.93 -21.94
C LYS A 133 1.12 -9.21 -22.45
N GLU A 134 0.46 -10.19 -21.85
CA GLU A 134 -0.93 -10.56 -22.15
C GLU A 134 -1.94 -9.84 -21.25
N LEU A 135 -1.44 -8.95 -20.35
CA LEU A 135 -2.31 -8.25 -19.43
C LEU A 135 -3.08 -7.12 -20.13
N GLU A 136 -4.38 -7.28 -20.17
CA GLU A 136 -5.30 -6.26 -20.64
C GLU A 136 -6.05 -5.60 -19.46
N ILE A 137 -6.41 -4.33 -19.64
CA ILE A 137 -7.16 -3.57 -18.62
C ILE A 137 -8.51 -4.22 -18.26
N GLU A 138 -9.09 -4.97 -19.21
CA GLU A 138 -10.36 -5.68 -19.03
C GLU A 138 -10.25 -6.82 -18.01
N LEU A 139 -9.11 -7.49 -17.93
CA LEU A 139 -8.86 -8.50 -16.89
C LEU A 139 -8.89 -7.87 -15.47
N ILE A 140 -8.28 -6.70 -15.33
CA ILE A 140 -8.30 -5.95 -14.05
C ILE A 140 -9.73 -5.48 -13.74
N ARG A 141 -10.48 -5.05 -14.74
CA ARG A 141 -11.88 -4.69 -14.58
C ARG A 141 -12.69 -5.89 -14.09
N ARG A 142 -12.60 -7.05 -14.75
CA ARG A 142 -13.26 -8.31 -14.34
C ARG A 142 -12.91 -8.66 -12.90
N PHE A 143 -11.65 -8.59 -12.51
CA PHE A 143 -11.21 -8.80 -11.14
C PHE A 143 -11.94 -7.87 -10.15
N ILE A 144 -11.96 -6.55 -10.40
CA ILE A 144 -12.58 -5.60 -9.47
C ILE A 144 -14.08 -5.86 -9.33
N PHE A 145 -14.77 -6.17 -10.44
CA PHE A 145 -16.21 -6.42 -10.44
C PHE A 145 -16.60 -7.83 -9.94
N SER A 146 -15.68 -8.79 -9.93
CA SER A 146 -15.92 -10.09 -9.30
C SER A 146 -15.99 -10.02 -7.77
N LEU A 147 -15.48 -8.93 -7.18
CA LEU A 147 -15.49 -8.73 -5.74
C LEU A 147 -16.84 -8.10 -5.34
N ASN A 148 -17.59 -8.79 -4.48
CA ASN A 148 -18.85 -8.24 -3.95
C ASN A 148 -18.57 -7.25 -2.81
N VAL A 149 -18.16 -6.02 -3.19
CA VAL A 149 -17.76 -4.96 -2.25
C VAL A 149 -18.37 -3.62 -2.64
N SER A 150 -18.42 -2.67 -1.68
CA SER A 150 -18.94 -1.32 -1.92
C SER A 150 -18.15 -0.56 -2.99
N SER A 151 -18.80 0.41 -3.68
CA SER A 151 -18.15 1.28 -4.68
C SER A 151 -16.88 1.96 -4.15
N LYS A 152 -16.87 2.35 -2.86
CA LYS A 152 -15.67 2.92 -2.21
C LYS A 152 -14.54 1.90 -2.09
N SER A 153 -14.86 0.66 -1.74
CA SER A 153 -13.88 -0.42 -1.69
C SER A 153 -13.35 -0.76 -3.09
N MET A 154 -14.21 -0.78 -4.11
CA MET A 154 -13.79 -0.96 -5.51
C MET A 154 -12.80 0.13 -5.94
N LEU A 155 -13.08 1.40 -5.58
CA LEU A 155 -12.17 2.50 -5.89
C LEU A 155 -10.82 2.32 -5.22
N ASN A 156 -10.77 1.94 -3.94
CA ASN A 156 -9.52 1.70 -3.24
C ASN A 156 -8.74 0.52 -3.86
N ILE A 157 -9.43 -0.55 -4.24
CA ILE A 157 -8.83 -1.71 -4.92
C ILE A 157 -8.26 -1.29 -6.28
N LYS A 158 -9.01 -0.51 -7.09
CA LYS A 158 -8.55 0.04 -8.36
C LYS A 158 -7.26 0.87 -8.20
N LEU A 159 -7.21 1.76 -7.20
CA LEU A 159 -6.04 2.59 -6.91
C LEU A 159 -4.83 1.73 -6.49
N ASN A 160 -5.04 0.73 -5.65
CA ASN A 160 -3.97 -0.17 -5.22
C ASN A 160 -3.48 -1.08 -6.36
N MET A 161 -4.37 -1.58 -7.23
CA MET A 161 -3.98 -2.32 -8.44
C MET A 161 -3.18 -1.43 -9.40
N SER A 162 -3.59 -0.18 -9.59
CA SER A 162 -2.81 0.79 -10.37
C SER A 162 -1.42 1.00 -9.78
N ALA A 163 -1.32 1.11 -8.45
CA ALA A 163 -0.05 1.26 -7.76
C ALA A 163 0.87 0.04 -7.89
N LEU A 164 0.32 -1.17 -8.02
CA LEU A 164 1.09 -2.41 -8.17
C LEU A 164 1.46 -2.73 -9.62
N LEU A 165 0.61 -2.35 -10.59
CA LEU A 165 0.77 -2.85 -11.96
C LEU A 165 1.15 -1.78 -12.98
N LYS A 166 0.76 -0.50 -12.80
CA LYS A 166 0.95 0.50 -13.86
C LYS A 166 2.41 0.68 -14.26
N GLU A 167 3.27 0.98 -13.30
CA GLU A 167 4.71 1.20 -13.52
C GLU A 167 5.41 -0.07 -13.99
N GLU A 168 5.06 -1.22 -13.39
CA GLU A 168 5.65 -2.50 -13.76
C GLU A 168 5.28 -2.91 -15.19
N SER A 169 4.00 -2.79 -15.56
CA SER A 169 3.56 -3.15 -16.92
C SER A 169 4.20 -2.28 -17.99
N GLU A 170 4.40 -0.99 -17.72
CA GLU A 170 5.07 -0.06 -18.63
C GLU A 170 6.52 -0.50 -18.91
N SER A 171 7.23 -1.08 -17.96
CA SER A 171 8.59 -1.61 -18.16
C SER A 171 8.65 -2.79 -19.14
N TYR A 172 7.52 -3.46 -19.34
CA TYR A 172 7.36 -4.55 -20.34
C TYR A 172 6.65 -4.10 -21.61
N GLY A 173 6.43 -2.79 -21.81
CA GLY A 173 5.76 -2.21 -22.97
C GLY A 173 4.23 -2.33 -22.94
N VAL A 174 3.64 -2.65 -21.79
CA VAL A 174 2.17 -2.77 -21.63
C VAL A 174 1.62 -1.51 -20.95
N HIS A 175 0.80 -0.76 -21.67
CA HIS A 175 0.20 0.48 -21.20
C HIS A 175 -1.22 0.27 -20.65
N LEU A 176 -1.36 0.28 -19.33
CA LEU A 176 -2.64 0.10 -18.66
C LEU A 176 -3.33 1.43 -18.36
N ASN A 177 -4.43 1.69 -19.01
CA ASN A 177 -5.23 2.88 -18.76
C ASN A 177 -6.34 2.61 -17.73
N PHE A 178 -6.04 2.80 -16.46
CA PHE A 178 -6.97 2.62 -15.35
C PHE A 178 -8.17 3.57 -15.38
N SER A 179 -8.14 4.71 -16.12
CA SER A 179 -9.29 5.61 -16.24
C SER A 179 -10.45 4.97 -17.00
N LYS A 180 -10.17 4.01 -17.88
CA LYS A 180 -11.21 3.26 -18.61
C LYS A 180 -12.08 2.38 -17.69
N ILE A 181 -11.61 2.03 -16.48
CA ILE A 181 -12.42 1.28 -15.51
C ILE A 181 -13.40 2.26 -14.84
N ARG A 182 -14.61 2.32 -15.35
CA ARG A 182 -15.71 3.10 -14.76
C ARG A 182 -16.33 2.31 -13.61
N LEU A 183 -16.35 2.90 -12.43
CA LEU A 183 -16.94 2.31 -11.23
C LEU A 183 -18.33 2.91 -10.97
N PRO A 184 -19.22 2.20 -10.24
CA PRO A 184 -20.49 2.76 -9.79
C PRO A 184 -20.26 4.06 -8.99
N ARG A 185 -21.22 4.98 -9.05
CA ARG A 185 -21.14 6.23 -8.29
C ARG A 185 -20.97 5.94 -6.79
N LEU A 186 -20.14 6.73 -6.15
CA LEU A 186 -19.97 6.67 -4.70
C LEU A 186 -21.20 7.27 -4.03
N THR A 187 -21.96 6.46 -3.33
CA THR A 187 -22.96 6.95 -2.37
C THR A 187 -22.24 7.31 -1.09
N GLN A 188 -22.27 8.60 -0.71
CA GLN A 188 -21.75 9.00 0.59
C GLN A 188 -22.71 8.53 1.66
N GLN A 189 -22.25 7.68 2.58
CA GLN A 189 -23.00 7.42 3.80
C GLN A 189 -22.83 8.62 4.74
N LEU A 190 -23.94 9.26 5.04
CA LEU A 190 -24.00 10.35 5.98
C LEU A 190 -23.82 9.80 7.39
N HIS A 191 -22.82 10.31 8.10
CA HIS A 191 -22.69 10.03 9.52
C HIS A 191 -23.65 10.96 10.26
N LYS A 192 -24.74 10.42 10.78
CA LYS A 192 -25.72 11.20 11.54
C LYS A 192 -25.11 11.75 12.83
N PRO A 193 -25.18 13.05 13.08
CA PRO A 193 -24.79 13.63 14.35
C PRO A 193 -25.71 13.14 15.48
N PHE A 194 -25.25 13.25 16.72
CA PHE A 194 -26.08 13.00 17.90
C PHE A 194 -26.97 14.21 18.17
N LYS A 195 -28.25 13.99 18.47
CA LYS A 195 -29.18 15.03 18.89
C LYS A 195 -28.87 15.54 20.29
N ASP A 196 -28.61 14.62 21.21
CA ASP A 196 -28.21 14.91 22.59
C ASP A 196 -26.84 14.29 22.91
N VAL A 197 -25.79 15.08 22.71
CA VAL A 197 -24.41 14.66 23.00
C VAL A 197 -24.19 14.44 24.48
N LYS A 198 -24.85 15.24 25.34
CA LYS A 198 -24.67 15.15 26.81
C LYS A 198 -25.21 13.82 27.33
N ALA A 199 -26.40 13.42 26.88
CA ALA A 199 -26.96 12.11 27.22
C ALA A 199 -26.05 10.96 26.80
N VAL A 200 -25.54 10.99 25.56
CA VAL A 200 -24.62 9.96 25.03
C VAL A 200 -23.32 9.90 25.86
N LEU A 201 -22.73 11.04 26.18
CA LEU A 201 -21.51 11.08 27.00
C LEU A 201 -21.74 10.55 28.41
N ASN A 202 -22.90 10.87 29.05
CA ASN A 202 -23.26 10.33 30.36
C ASN A 202 -23.43 8.81 30.33
N GLU A 203 -24.10 8.28 29.31
CA GLU A 203 -24.25 6.84 29.09
C GLU A 203 -22.89 6.15 28.86
N MET A 204 -22.00 6.77 28.06
CA MET A 204 -20.62 6.30 27.86
C MET A 204 -19.83 6.27 29.17
N ARG A 205 -20.01 7.28 30.03
CA ARG A 205 -19.34 7.35 31.34
C ARG A 205 -19.76 6.21 32.27
N ALA A 206 -21.06 5.91 32.32
CA ALA A 206 -21.58 4.78 33.08
C ALA A 206 -21.10 3.43 32.56
N PHE A 207 -20.84 3.33 31.27
CA PHE A 207 -20.36 2.10 30.62
C PHE A 207 -18.84 1.89 30.78
N ASN A 208 -18.01 2.91 30.49
CA ASN A 208 -16.55 2.79 30.57
C ASN A 208 -15.87 4.16 30.53
N GLU A 209 -15.02 4.44 31.53
CA GLU A 209 -14.32 5.73 31.67
C GLU A 209 -13.38 6.07 30.48
N ASN A 210 -12.72 5.08 29.90
CA ASN A 210 -11.85 5.32 28.72
C ASN A 210 -12.67 5.67 27.49
N LEU A 211 -13.82 5.01 27.29
CA LEU A 211 -14.71 5.32 26.18
C LEU A 211 -15.30 6.71 26.35
N TYR A 212 -15.73 7.07 27.57
CA TYR A 212 -16.22 8.41 27.91
C TYR A 212 -15.18 9.49 27.59
N LEU A 213 -13.96 9.35 28.13
CA LEU A 213 -12.90 10.34 27.89
C LEU A 213 -12.55 10.45 26.40
N CYS A 214 -12.49 9.33 25.68
CA CYS A 214 -12.31 9.34 24.24
C CYS A 214 -13.44 10.10 23.53
N GLY A 215 -14.69 9.87 23.92
CA GLY A 215 -15.85 10.58 23.38
C GLY A 215 -15.83 12.07 23.71
N LEU A 216 -15.51 12.42 24.95
CA LEU A 216 -15.40 13.80 25.40
C LEU A 216 -14.32 14.56 24.62
N ILE A 217 -13.13 14.00 24.46
CA ILE A 217 -12.04 14.59 23.66
C ILE A 217 -12.43 14.67 22.19
N THR A 218 -13.09 13.63 21.65
CA THR A 218 -13.57 13.63 20.26
C THR A 218 -14.53 14.79 20.00
N TYR A 219 -15.44 15.05 20.93
CA TYR A 219 -16.41 16.14 20.83
C TYR A 219 -15.78 17.50 21.08
N SER A 220 -15.07 17.66 22.20
CA SER A 220 -14.59 18.97 22.66
C SER A 220 -13.39 19.49 21.87
N LEU A 221 -12.49 18.63 21.41
CA LEU A 221 -11.27 19.00 20.68
C LEU A 221 -11.31 18.61 19.20
N LEU A 222 -12.40 18.02 18.75
CA LEU A 222 -12.55 17.52 17.37
C LEU A 222 -11.36 16.67 16.92
N LEU A 223 -10.81 15.84 17.80
CA LEU A 223 -9.77 14.88 17.48
C LEU A 223 -10.37 13.57 16.95
N ARG A 224 -9.56 12.83 16.20
CA ARG A 224 -9.97 11.52 15.68
C ARG A 224 -9.77 10.44 16.75
N PRO A 225 -10.80 9.61 17.04
CA PRO A 225 -10.79 8.72 18.21
C PRO A 225 -9.69 7.65 18.15
N HIS A 226 -9.28 7.23 16.95
CA HIS A 226 -8.32 6.12 16.86
C HIS A 226 -6.87 6.56 17.08
N ARG A 227 -6.21 7.12 16.05
CA ARG A 227 -4.78 7.40 16.14
C ARG A 227 -4.49 8.65 16.98
N GLU A 228 -5.25 9.75 16.79
CA GLU A 228 -4.94 11.02 17.46
C GLU A 228 -5.20 10.91 18.98
N ILE A 229 -6.35 10.35 19.38
CA ILE A 229 -6.73 10.25 20.81
C ILE A 229 -6.05 9.07 21.50
N ARG A 230 -6.06 7.89 20.91
CA ARG A 230 -5.50 6.67 21.51
C ARG A 230 -4.03 6.81 21.92
N CYS A 231 -3.26 7.60 21.18
CA CYS A 231 -1.84 7.81 21.41
C CYS A 231 -1.54 9.06 22.25
N LEU A 232 -2.55 9.72 22.85
CA LEU A 232 -2.31 10.87 23.71
C LEU A 232 -1.52 10.47 24.96
N ARG A 233 -0.58 11.34 25.33
CA ARG A 233 0.21 11.28 26.56
C ARG A 233 -0.06 12.51 27.40
N PHE A 234 0.22 12.46 28.70
CA PHE A 234 0.15 13.66 29.55
C PHE A 234 1.14 14.73 29.08
N SER A 235 2.31 14.35 28.58
CA SER A 235 3.31 15.26 28.00
C SER A 235 2.86 16.01 26.75
N ASP A 236 1.74 15.65 26.14
CA ASP A 236 1.13 16.40 25.04
C ASP A 236 0.43 17.67 25.52
N PHE A 237 0.15 17.78 26.82
CA PHE A 237 -0.49 18.92 27.46
C PHE A 237 0.54 19.77 28.18
N ASN A 238 0.30 21.10 28.24
CA ASN A 238 1.08 21.95 29.12
C ASN A 238 0.75 21.68 30.61
N THR A 239 1.52 22.25 31.52
CA THR A 239 1.42 22.00 32.95
C THR A 239 0.00 22.17 33.52
N ASP A 240 -0.73 23.19 33.05
CA ASP A 240 -2.10 23.48 33.51
C ASP A 240 -3.17 22.79 32.68
N CYS A 241 -2.79 21.90 31.78
CA CYS A 241 -3.67 21.22 30.82
C CYS A 241 -4.56 22.15 29.98
N THR A 242 -4.18 23.45 29.85
CA THR A 242 -4.96 24.45 29.10
C THR A 242 -4.72 24.36 27.59
N VAL A 243 -3.60 23.78 27.18
CA VAL A 243 -3.18 23.67 25.78
C VAL A 243 -2.74 22.24 25.48
N LEU A 244 -3.25 21.70 24.37
CA LEU A 244 -2.82 20.45 23.78
C LEU A 244 -1.97 20.72 22.55
N SER A 245 -0.77 20.13 22.49
CA SER A 245 0.16 20.21 21.35
C SER A 245 0.34 18.84 20.69
N LEU A 246 -0.06 18.71 19.43
CA LEU A 246 0.07 17.48 18.67
C LEU A 246 1.07 17.65 17.53
N SER A 247 2.09 16.81 17.48
CA SER A 247 3.05 16.75 16.40
C SER A 247 2.41 16.21 15.10
N GLY A 248 2.85 16.72 13.95
CA GLY A 248 2.30 16.39 12.63
C GLY A 248 2.47 14.92 12.23
N ASP A 249 3.47 14.22 12.74
CA ASP A 249 3.67 12.77 12.51
C ASP A 249 2.55 11.92 13.12
N ARG A 250 1.91 12.39 14.19
CA ARG A 250 0.79 11.74 14.88
C ARG A 250 -0.57 12.08 14.28
N VAL A 251 -0.65 13.15 13.50
CA VAL A 251 -1.90 13.64 12.88
C VAL A 251 -1.99 13.21 11.43
N LYS A 252 -3.19 12.83 10.96
CA LYS A 252 -3.42 12.41 9.56
C LYS A 252 -3.02 13.48 8.53
N SER A 253 -3.17 14.76 8.87
CA SER A 253 -2.81 15.90 8.01
C SER A 253 -1.31 16.20 7.95
N LYS A 254 -0.50 15.53 8.76
CA LYS A 254 0.95 15.78 8.93
C LYS A 254 1.30 17.23 9.27
N ARG A 255 0.38 17.95 9.93
CA ARG A 255 0.58 19.34 10.40
C ARG A 255 0.47 19.37 11.92
N ASN A 256 1.35 20.13 12.55
CA ASN A 256 1.26 20.36 13.99
C ASN A 256 -0.07 21.04 14.33
N ARG A 257 -0.65 20.67 15.46
CA ARG A 257 -1.90 21.24 15.95
C ARG A 257 -1.71 21.68 17.38
N ILE A 258 -2.09 22.92 17.66
CA ILE A 258 -2.16 23.48 19.00
C ILE A 258 -3.64 23.82 19.25
N LEU A 259 -4.21 23.27 20.31
CA LEU A 259 -5.63 23.40 20.63
C LEU A 259 -5.82 23.84 22.07
N PRO A 260 -6.70 24.84 22.33
CA PRO A 260 -7.13 25.14 23.67
C PRO A 260 -7.97 23.99 24.22
N VAL A 261 -7.78 23.64 25.49
CA VAL A 261 -8.46 22.54 26.16
C VAL A 261 -9.57 23.09 27.06
N PRO A 262 -10.85 22.75 26.80
CA PRO A 262 -11.97 23.18 27.62
C PRO A 262 -11.89 22.62 29.07
N GLN A 263 -12.45 23.35 30.07
CA GLN A 263 -12.37 23.00 31.48
C GLN A 263 -12.80 21.56 31.76
N ILE A 264 -13.92 21.14 31.21
CA ILE A 264 -14.45 19.78 31.40
C ILE A 264 -13.46 18.67 31.00
N VAL A 265 -12.65 18.93 29.97
CA VAL A 265 -11.59 17.99 29.52
C VAL A 265 -10.38 18.07 30.46
N ARG A 266 -10.02 19.28 30.91
CA ARG A 266 -8.92 19.50 31.89
C ARG A 266 -9.18 18.74 33.17
N ASP A 267 -10.38 18.86 33.76
CA ASP A 267 -10.76 18.19 35.00
C ASP A 267 -10.60 16.66 34.89
N GLU A 268 -10.97 16.08 33.72
CA GLU A 268 -10.83 14.66 33.47
C GLU A 268 -9.37 14.23 33.31
N ILE A 269 -8.54 15.06 32.69
CA ILE A 269 -7.09 14.78 32.50
C ILE A 269 -6.39 14.88 33.88
N GLN A 270 -6.66 15.91 34.66
CA GLN A 270 -6.07 16.11 36.01
C GLN A 270 -6.43 14.95 36.95
N ARG A 271 -7.70 14.54 36.98
CA ARG A 271 -8.14 13.37 37.79
C ARG A 271 -7.42 12.07 37.38
N ARG A 272 -6.99 11.94 36.12
CA ARG A 272 -6.19 10.80 35.69
C ARG A 272 -4.71 10.97 36.00
N ALA A 273 -4.20 12.19 35.95
CA ALA A 273 -2.82 12.50 36.26
C ALA A 273 -2.46 12.09 37.69
N ASP A 274 -3.40 12.19 38.66
CA ASP A 274 -3.22 11.73 40.02
C ASP A 274 -2.93 10.22 40.15
N LYS A 275 -3.28 9.45 39.11
CA LYS A 275 -3.05 8.00 39.04
C LYS A 275 -1.84 7.63 38.18
N ALA A 276 -1.22 8.60 37.52
CA ALA A 276 -0.16 8.36 36.53
C ALA A 276 1.23 8.36 37.21
N VAL A 277 2.11 7.50 36.76
CA VAL A 277 3.51 7.40 37.23
C VAL A 277 4.43 8.20 36.31
N GLY A 278 4.11 9.49 36.09
CA GLY A 278 4.91 10.40 35.26
C GLY A 278 4.17 10.97 34.05
N LEU A 279 4.79 11.95 33.39
CA LEU A 279 4.16 12.69 32.28
C LEU A 279 4.23 11.97 30.93
N ASP A 280 5.14 11.02 30.77
CA ASP A 280 5.39 10.37 29.47
C ASP A 280 4.58 9.09 29.26
N VAL A 281 3.60 8.85 30.16
CA VAL A 281 2.67 7.73 30.03
C VAL A 281 1.46 8.09 29.17
N ASN A 282 0.84 7.07 28.59
CA ASN A 282 -0.35 7.25 27.78
C ASN A 282 -1.57 7.63 28.64
N LEU A 283 -2.37 8.57 28.18
CA LEU A 283 -3.54 9.10 28.88
C LEU A 283 -4.60 8.04 29.25
N PHE A 284 -4.69 6.95 28.49
CA PHE A 284 -5.72 5.91 28.64
C PHE A 284 -5.25 4.67 29.36
N SER A 285 -4.06 4.16 29.02
CA SER A 285 -3.49 2.97 29.67
C SER A 285 -2.82 3.29 31.00
N LEU A 286 -2.41 4.53 31.23
CA LEU A 286 -1.55 4.98 32.33
C LEU A 286 -0.18 4.28 32.34
N GLU A 287 0.22 3.73 31.21
CA GLU A 287 1.49 3.05 30.98
C GLU A 287 2.26 3.71 29.82
N ASN A 288 3.52 3.31 29.60
CA ASN A 288 4.33 3.80 28.48
C ASN A 288 3.81 3.33 27.11
N LYS A 289 2.95 2.32 27.09
CA LYS A 289 2.41 1.71 25.86
C LYS A 289 0.93 2.03 25.71
N GLU A 290 0.57 2.51 24.52
CA GLU A 290 -0.82 2.71 24.15
C GLU A 290 -1.56 1.38 23.90
N TYR A 291 -2.90 1.40 24.03
CA TYR A 291 -3.76 0.28 23.64
C TYR A 291 -3.65 -0.04 22.15
N GLN A 292 -4.09 -1.22 21.73
CA GLN A 292 -4.10 -1.65 20.33
C GLN A 292 -5.01 -0.77 19.46
N GLU A 293 -4.76 -0.75 18.12
CA GLU A 293 -5.48 0.12 17.17
C GLU A 293 -7.02 0.01 17.26
N ASP A 294 -7.54 -1.19 17.50
CA ASP A 294 -8.98 -1.46 17.55
C ASP A 294 -9.61 -1.28 18.95
N TYR A 295 -8.88 -0.81 19.96
CA TYR A 295 -9.35 -0.70 21.35
C TYR A 295 -10.68 0.07 21.47
N PHE A 296 -10.71 1.31 21.00
CA PHE A 296 -11.93 2.13 21.06
C PHE A 296 -13.03 1.63 20.14
N LYS A 297 -12.70 1.00 19.03
CA LYS A 297 -13.66 0.36 18.14
C LYS A 297 -14.34 -0.83 18.85
N GLY A 298 -13.56 -1.63 19.56
CA GLY A 298 -14.08 -2.74 20.37
C GLY A 298 -15.02 -2.27 21.48
N LEU A 299 -14.59 -1.25 22.24
CA LEU A 299 -15.43 -0.65 23.31
C LEU A 299 -16.71 -0.04 22.74
N TRP A 300 -16.62 0.73 21.65
CA TRP A 300 -17.79 1.30 20.98
C TRP A 300 -18.78 0.23 20.51
N THR A 301 -18.28 -0.87 19.93
CA THR A 301 -19.14 -1.97 19.47
C THR A 301 -19.90 -2.60 20.62
N LYS A 302 -19.25 -2.81 21.78
CA LYS A 302 -19.88 -3.32 23.01
C LYS A 302 -20.91 -2.33 23.55
N PHE A 303 -20.53 -1.07 23.69
CA PHE A 303 -21.41 0.01 24.15
C PHE A 303 -22.67 0.12 23.29
N LYS A 304 -22.51 0.17 21.96
CA LYS A 304 -23.63 0.30 21.03
C LYS A 304 -24.65 -0.85 21.10
N ARG A 305 -24.22 -2.05 21.48
CA ARG A 305 -25.13 -3.19 21.69
C ARG A 305 -26.01 -3.06 22.94
N GLN A 306 -25.57 -2.28 23.91
CA GLN A 306 -26.26 -2.10 25.20
C GLN A 306 -27.04 -0.78 25.26
N SER A 307 -26.66 0.20 24.43
CA SER A 307 -27.27 1.53 24.41
C SER A 307 -28.62 1.50 23.68
N ALA A 308 -29.63 2.10 24.29
CA ALA A 308 -30.93 2.30 23.68
C ALA A 308 -30.99 3.61 22.86
N THR A 309 -30.02 4.51 23.02
CA THR A 309 -30.03 5.85 22.40
C THR A 309 -29.27 5.91 21.08
N ILE A 310 -28.35 4.94 20.84
CA ILE A 310 -27.47 4.97 19.66
C ILE A 310 -28.13 4.34 18.45
N GLN A 311 -28.27 5.12 17.36
CA GLN A 311 -28.82 4.64 16.10
C GLN A 311 -27.82 3.77 15.31
N PRO A 312 -28.28 2.87 14.42
CA PRO A 312 -27.43 1.99 13.61
C PRO A 312 -26.34 2.70 12.82
N GLU A 313 -26.60 3.88 12.28
CA GLU A 313 -25.66 4.64 11.45
C GLU A 313 -24.66 5.48 12.27
N GLN A 314 -24.92 5.63 13.60
CA GLN A 314 -24.06 6.40 14.47
C GLN A 314 -22.83 5.62 14.90
N THR A 315 -21.70 6.30 14.92
CA THR A 315 -20.40 5.77 15.31
C THR A 315 -19.74 6.69 16.33
N LEU A 316 -18.67 6.24 16.97
CA LEU A 316 -17.88 7.11 17.83
C LEU A 316 -17.43 8.40 17.12
N TYR A 317 -17.22 8.32 15.81
CA TYR A 317 -16.88 9.48 14.97
C TYR A 317 -18.02 10.47 14.82
N SER A 318 -19.27 10.06 15.05
CA SER A 318 -20.44 10.93 15.04
C SER A 318 -20.38 12.05 16.09
N LEU A 319 -19.66 11.86 17.22
CA LEU A 319 -19.36 12.92 18.18
C LEU A 319 -18.59 14.07 17.55
N ARG A 320 -17.62 13.76 16.71
CA ARG A 320 -16.87 14.78 15.97
C ARG A 320 -17.76 15.49 14.93
N HIS A 321 -18.72 14.78 14.33
CA HIS A 321 -19.69 15.38 13.43
C HIS A 321 -20.63 16.33 14.16
N SER A 322 -21.13 15.94 15.35
CA SER A 322 -21.94 16.82 16.20
C SER A 322 -21.17 18.07 16.62
N ALA A 323 -19.90 17.92 16.99
CA ALA A 323 -19.04 19.04 17.35
C ALA A 323 -18.83 20.01 16.17
N ALA A 324 -18.56 19.48 14.98
CA ALA A 324 -18.37 20.27 13.79
C ALA A 324 -19.64 21.04 13.39
N HIS A 325 -20.81 20.38 13.52
CA HIS A 325 -22.10 21.02 13.36
C HIS A 325 -22.24 22.21 14.33
N ASN A 326 -21.99 21.99 15.63
CA ASN A 326 -22.12 23.03 16.64
C ASN A 326 -21.13 24.19 16.43
N VAL A 327 -19.89 23.92 16.03
CA VAL A 327 -18.90 24.96 15.73
C VAL A 327 -19.37 25.81 14.55
N PHE A 328 -19.81 25.17 13.47
CA PHE A 328 -20.25 25.91 12.29
C PHE A 328 -21.54 26.71 12.55
N THR A 329 -22.53 26.13 13.23
CA THR A 329 -23.77 26.82 13.62
C THR A 329 -23.50 28.06 14.48
N LYS A 330 -22.49 27.98 15.39
CA LYS A 330 -22.14 29.13 16.25
C LYS A 330 -21.33 30.19 15.56
N THR A 331 -20.48 29.84 14.60
CA THR A 331 -19.49 30.77 14.02
C THR A 331 -19.80 31.21 12.60
N GLY A 332 -20.62 30.47 11.86
CA GLY A 332 -20.85 30.65 10.41
C GLY A 332 -19.56 30.52 9.58
N SER A 333 -18.42 30.24 10.20
CA SER A 333 -17.10 30.35 9.60
C SER A 333 -16.52 29.01 9.15
N LEU A 334 -16.39 28.85 7.84
CA LEU A 334 -15.73 27.69 7.23
C LEU A 334 -14.22 27.64 7.59
N SER A 335 -13.59 28.82 7.74
CA SER A 335 -12.19 28.92 8.13
C SER A 335 -11.97 28.43 9.57
N THR A 336 -12.83 28.84 10.49
CA THR A 336 -12.80 28.36 11.88
C THR A 336 -13.02 26.87 11.94
N LEU A 337 -13.99 26.34 11.20
CA LEU A 337 -14.23 24.90 11.10
C LEU A 337 -13.01 24.15 10.55
N GLN A 338 -12.38 24.67 9.50
CA GLN A 338 -11.17 24.09 8.92
C GLN A 338 -10.04 23.98 9.96
N GLN A 339 -9.78 25.05 10.71
CA GLN A 339 -8.75 25.10 11.72
C GLN A 339 -9.01 24.12 12.85
N VAL A 340 -10.21 24.12 13.42
CA VAL A 340 -10.58 23.25 14.55
C VAL A 340 -10.60 21.78 14.12
N MET A 341 -11.04 21.47 12.91
CA MET A 341 -11.04 20.11 12.36
C MET A 341 -9.64 19.65 11.94
N GLY A 342 -8.68 20.56 11.74
CA GLY A 342 -7.36 20.25 11.19
C GLY A 342 -7.43 19.73 9.75
N HIS A 343 -8.28 20.31 8.91
CA HIS A 343 -8.39 19.97 7.51
C HIS A 343 -7.30 20.65 6.68
N ALA A 344 -6.80 19.97 5.64
CA ALA A 344 -5.72 20.46 4.80
C ALA A 344 -6.14 21.69 3.97
N ASN A 345 -7.41 21.78 3.57
CA ASN A 345 -8.00 22.90 2.83
C ASN A 345 -9.50 23.04 3.14
N GLN A 346 -10.07 24.18 2.76
CA GLN A 346 -11.49 24.49 2.97
C GLN A 346 -12.44 23.58 2.19
N GLN A 347 -12.02 23.10 1.03
CA GLN A 347 -12.80 22.15 0.22
C GLN A 347 -13.21 20.90 1.03
N VAL A 348 -12.28 20.37 1.86
CA VAL A 348 -12.58 19.24 2.73
C VAL A 348 -13.65 19.59 3.76
N SER A 349 -13.59 20.80 4.35
CA SER A 349 -14.60 21.29 5.30
C SER A 349 -15.95 21.48 4.63
N LEU A 350 -15.98 22.02 3.41
CA LEU A 350 -17.20 22.21 2.64
C LEU A 350 -17.88 20.88 2.30
N VAL A 351 -17.12 19.89 1.81
CA VAL A 351 -17.62 18.53 1.55
C VAL A 351 -18.17 17.92 2.84
N TYR A 352 -17.50 18.18 3.97
CA TYR A 352 -17.91 17.70 5.27
C TYR A 352 -19.28 18.30 5.71
N LEU A 353 -19.47 19.60 5.55
CA LEU A 353 -20.76 20.27 5.85
C LEU A 353 -21.90 19.79 4.96
N ARG A 354 -21.63 19.60 3.67
CA ARG A 354 -22.63 19.02 2.74
C ARG A 354 -23.06 17.62 3.16
N ALA A 355 -22.09 16.81 3.65
CA ALA A 355 -22.38 15.48 4.18
C ALA A 355 -23.18 15.50 5.50
N LEU A 356 -23.26 16.63 6.20
CA LEU A 356 -24.09 16.85 7.38
C LEU A 356 -25.47 17.47 7.06
N GLU A 357 -25.79 17.66 5.77
CA GLU A 357 -27.02 18.31 5.28
C GLU A 357 -27.24 19.71 5.90
N MET A 358 -26.14 20.41 6.23
CA MET A 358 -26.24 21.74 6.78
C MET A 358 -26.57 22.79 5.70
N PRO A 359 -27.50 23.71 5.97
CA PRO A 359 -27.67 24.87 5.13
C PRO A 359 -26.33 25.62 5.01
N GLN A 360 -25.97 25.99 3.80
CA GLN A 360 -24.73 26.76 3.54
C GLN A 360 -25.01 28.26 3.46
N ILE A 361 -26.26 28.65 3.43
CA ILE A 361 -26.75 30.00 3.33
C ILE A 361 -27.82 30.16 4.41
N ASP A 362 -27.69 31.17 5.26
CA ASP A 362 -28.73 31.58 6.21
C ASP A 362 -29.83 32.35 5.49
N LEU A 363 -31.04 32.27 5.99
CA LEU A 363 -32.20 33.01 5.41
C LEU A 363 -31.91 34.52 5.35
N LYS A 364 -31.22 35.06 6.38
CA LYS A 364 -30.77 36.46 6.46
C LYS A 364 -29.75 36.89 5.39
N ASP A 365 -29.07 35.90 4.74
CA ASP A 365 -28.08 36.15 3.70
C ASP A 365 -28.72 36.10 2.29
N LEU A 366 -30.01 35.82 2.22
CA LEU A 366 -30.78 35.91 0.96
C LEU A 366 -31.26 37.34 0.74
N PRO A 367 -31.27 37.82 -0.53
CA PRO A 367 -31.79 39.14 -0.84
C PRO A 367 -33.29 39.23 -0.49
N GLU A 368 -33.65 40.20 0.33
CA GLU A 368 -35.06 40.57 0.57
C GLU A 368 -35.55 41.50 -0.55
N LEU A 369 -36.78 41.29 -1.05
CA LEU A 369 -37.42 42.13 -2.07
C LEU A 369 -38.18 43.27 -1.39
#